data_4c84b0cfb15a04a98bed1f05ea316f28
#
_entry.id   4c84b0cfb15a04a98bed1f05ea316f28
#
_cell.length_a   1.000
_cell.length_b   1.000
_cell.length_c   1.000
_cell.angle_alpha   90.00
_cell.angle_beta   90.00
_cell.angle_gamma   90.00
#
_symmetry.space_group_name_H-M   'P 1'
#
loop_
_entity.id
_entity.type
_entity.pdbx_description
1 polymer ?
#
loop_
_entity_poly.entity_id
_entity_poly.type
_entity_poly.pdbx_seq_one_letter_code
_entity_poly.pdbx_strand_id
1 'polypeptide(L)'
;MNKKDLPIGFLDSGVGGLSVMREAIKIMPNENYIYFGDSKNAPYGVKPTKEIRDLTFNVVEFLMEKGIKGLVVACNTATSAAVSELRRVYPDMPLVGIEPAIKPAVELNRDGKILIMATPMTIKQEKFNLLLNKYKEKAEIVPIPCAGLMEFIEDGVLSGKELEEYLEEKLSLYNKDDIRSIVLGFTHYPFVKDTIAKIVGSNVAIIDGGEGTAREIRRRLKEKDLLTDRAETGSITIYNSLDEQRVIDLSLKLINHK
;
A
#
# COMPACT_ATOMS: atom_id res chain seq x y z
N MET A 1 11.60 9.17 27.52
CA MET A 1 11.48 8.05 26.56
C MET A 1 12.44 8.36 25.40
N ASN A 2 13.28 7.42 25.01
CA ASN A 2 14.22 7.62 23.90
C ASN A 2 13.40 7.77 22.59
N LYS A 3 13.68 8.81 21.79
CA LYS A 3 12.96 9.04 20.53
C LYS A 3 13.10 7.86 19.54
N LYS A 4 14.21 7.11 19.63
CA LYS A 4 14.47 5.91 18.83
C LYS A 4 13.49 4.76 19.14
N ASP A 5 12.90 4.72 20.33
CA ASP A 5 11.97 3.67 20.76
C ASP A 5 10.50 3.98 20.46
N LEU A 6 10.23 5.20 20.00
CA LEU A 6 8.89 5.58 19.57
C LEU A 6 8.48 4.78 18.32
N PRO A 7 7.18 4.51 18.12
CA PRO A 7 6.71 3.72 16.98
C PRO A 7 6.72 4.51 15.67
N ILE A 8 6.72 3.74 14.56
CA ILE A 8 6.45 4.26 13.22
C ILE A 8 4.94 4.14 13.00
N GLY A 9 4.28 5.26 12.68
CA GLY A 9 2.84 5.31 12.39
C GLY A 9 2.55 4.98 10.92
N PHE A 10 1.55 4.14 10.68
CA PHE A 10 1.00 3.84 9.36
C PHE A 10 -0.48 4.20 9.33
N LEU A 11 -0.93 4.87 8.29
CA LEU A 11 -2.34 5.12 8.06
C LEU A 11 -2.79 4.66 6.68
N ASP A 12 -3.99 4.13 6.62
CA ASP A 12 -4.71 3.81 5.39
C ASP A 12 -6.21 4.06 5.57
N SER A 13 -6.96 4.14 4.47
CA SER A 13 -8.42 4.24 4.50
C SER A 13 -9.13 2.95 4.93
N GLY A 14 -8.41 1.85 5.07
CA GLY A 14 -8.94 0.54 5.45
C GLY A 14 -7.85 -0.39 5.98
N VAL A 15 -7.85 -1.64 5.52
CA VAL A 15 -6.87 -2.67 5.93
C VAL A 15 -5.74 -2.87 4.92
N GLY A 16 -5.86 -2.31 3.72
CA GLY A 16 -4.91 -2.52 2.63
C GLY A 16 -3.49 -2.07 2.95
N GLY A 17 -3.32 -0.96 3.65
CA GLY A 17 -2.02 -0.42 4.04
C GLY A 17 -1.19 -1.32 4.95
N LEU A 18 -1.78 -2.37 5.54
CA LEU A 18 -1.03 -3.42 6.25
C LEU A 18 -0.03 -4.13 5.32
N SER A 19 -0.30 -4.20 4.01
CA SER A 19 0.67 -4.71 3.04
C SER A 19 1.97 -3.90 3.03
N VAL A 20 1.85 -2.58 3.13
CA VAL A 20 2.99 -1.65 3.18
C VAL A 20 3.74 -1.77 4.52
N MET A 21 2.99 -1.85 5.63
CA MET A 21 3.58 -2.04 6.96
C MET A 21 4.33 -3.38 7.05
N ARG A 22 3.80 -4.44 6.44
CA ARG A 22 4.46 -5.75 6.36
C ARG A 22 5.84 -5.66 5.68
N GLU A 23 5.96 -4.91 4.60
CA GLU A 23 7.26 -4.68 3.95
C GLU A 23 8.22 -3.89 4.86
N ALA A 24 7.73 -2.93 5.63
CA ALA A 24 8.55 -2.21 6.60
C ALA A 24 9.03 -3.13 7.75
N ILE A 25 8.17 -4.00 8.27
CA ILE A 25 8.52 -4.98 9.30
C ILE A 25 9.62 -5.93 8.82
N LYS A 26 9.58 -6.40 7.56
CA LYS A 26 10.61 -7.27 6.99
C LYS A 26 12.02 -6.65 7.04
N ILE A 27 12.13 -5.35 6.79
CA ILE A 27 13.43 -4.66 6.72
C ILE A 27 13.81 -3.92 7.99
N MET A 28 12.89 -3.76 8.94
CA MET A 28 13.08 -3.11 10.25
C MET A 28 12.31 -3.88 11.34
N PRO A 29 12.63 -5.17 11.59
CA PRO A 29 11.84 -6.01 12.50
C PRO A 29 11.90 -5.58 13.97
N ASN A 30 12.87 -4.75 14.34
CA ASN A 30 13.08 -4.30 15.72
C ASN A 30 12.34 -2.98 16.03
N GLU A 31 11.73 -2.35 15.02
CA GLU A 31 10.94 -1.14 15.21
C GLU A 31 9.56 -1.44 15.82
N ASN A 32 9.03 -0.48 16.59
CA ASN A 32 7.63 -0.50 17.00
C ASN A 32 6.76 0.10 15.90
N TYR A 33 5.56 -0.44 15.74
CA TYR A 33 4.62 -0.03 14.71
C TYR A 33 3.25 0.28 15.29
N ILE A 34 2.63 1.35 14.81
CA ILE A 34 1.21 1.64 15.02
C ILE A 34 0.56 1.73 13.64
N TYR A 35 -0.50 0.98 13.44
CA TYR A 35 -1.35 1.06 12.26
C TYR A 35 -2.69 1.67 12.63
N PHE A 36 -3.20 2.56 11.78
CA PHE A 36 -4.57 3.05 11.86
C PHE A 36 -5.27 2.86 10.50
N GLY A 37 -6.34 2.05 10.48
CA GLY A 37 -7.22 1.87 9.34
C GLY A 37 -8.51 2.67 9.53
N ASP A 38 -8.81 3.60 8.62
CA ASP A 38 -10.03 4.42 8.69
C ASP A 38 -11.21 3.79 7.94
N SER A 39 -11.51 2.53 8.28
CA SER A 39 -12.53 1.72 7.58
C SER A 39 -13.94 2.30 7.67
N LYS A 40 -14.27 3.02 8.74
CA LYS A 40 -15.57 3.70 8.89
C LYS A 40 -15.83 4.73 7.79
N ASN A 41 -14.78 5.38 7.31
CA ASN A 41 -14.85 6.43 6.29
C ASN A 41 -14.43 5.94 4.90
N ALA A 42 -14.12 4.64 4.75
CA ALA A 42 -13.80 4.03 3.46
C ALA A 42 -15.05 4.00 2.54
N PRO A 43 -14.86 4.01 1.22
CA PRO A 43 -13.61 4.20 0.50
C PRO A 43 -13.28 5.70 0.29
N TYR A 44 -12.03 6.10 0.49
CA TYR A 44 -11.61 7.49 0.28
C TYR A 44 -11.72 7.95 -1.19
N GLY A 45 -11.60 7.03 -2.13
CA GLY A 45 -11.54 7.34 -3.56
C GLY A 45 -12.79 7.99 -4.15
N VAL A 46 -13.95 7.92 -3.49
CA VAL A 46 -15.23 8.55 -3.92
C VAL A 46 -15.49 9.92 -3.30
N LYS A 47 -14.66 10.31 -2.33
CA LYS A 47 -14.86 11.53 -1.54
C LYS A 47 -14.19 12.75 -2.18
N PRO A 48 -14.70 13.97 -1.91
CA PRO A 48 -14.03 15.20 -2.30
C PRO A 48 -12.63 15.31 -1.68
N THR A 49 -11.68 15.88 -2.41
CA THR A 49 -10.28 16.02 -1.95
C THR A 49 -10.16 16.70 -0.58
N LYS A 50 -11.02 17.71 -0.31
CA LYS A 50 -11.05 18.38 0.99
C LYS A 50 -11.41 17.42 2.11
N GLU A 51 -12.48 16.64 1.94
CA GLU A 51 -12.92 15.63 2.93
C GLU A 51 -11.84 14.59 3.21
N ILE A 52 -11.20 14.08 2.13
CA ILE A 52 -10.08 13.12 2.27
C ILE A 52 -8.94 13.72 3.09
N ARG A 53 -8.63 14.99 2.84
CA ARG A 53 -7.58 15.70 3.58
C ARG A 53 -7.93 15.82 5.05
N ASP A 54 -9.14 16.29 5.37
CA ASP A 54 -9.61 16.47 6.73
C ASP A 54 -9.58 15.12 7.50
N LEU A 55 -10.08 14.04 6.90
CA LEU A 55 -10.02 12.69 7.46
C LEU A 55 -8.57 12.23 7.68
N THR A 56 -7.69 12.46 6.71
CA THR A 56 -6.28 12.10 6.83
C THR A 56 -5.60 12.85 7.97
N PHE A 57 -5.86 14.14 8.12
CA PHE A 57 -5.32 14.94 9.22
C PHE A 57 -5.82 14.45 10.58
N ASN A 58 -7.10 14.12 10.72
CA ASN A 58 -7.64 13.56 11.97
C ASN A 58 -6.91 12.27 12.40
N VAL A 59 -6.65 11.38 11.44
CA VAL A 59 -5.88 10.16 11.72
C VAL A 59 -4.43 10.47 12.07
N VAL A 60 -3.80 11.42 11.40
CA VAL A 60 -2.42 11.85 11.70
C VAL A 60 -2.34 12.44 13.10
N GLU A 61 -3.26 13.31 13.50
CA GLU A 61 -3.32 13.87 14.85
C GLU A 61 -3.42 12.77 15.91
N PHE A 62 -4.30 11.79 15.71
CA PHE A 62 -4.37 10.61 16.58
C PHE A 62 -3.03 9.88 16.70
N LEU A 63 -2.34 9.64 15.58
CA LEU A 63 -1.04 8.97 15.60
C LEU A 63 0.04 9.83 16.29
N MET A 64 -0.01 11.16 16.10
CA MET A 64 0.88 12.10 16.79
C MET A 64 0.69 12.08 18.31
N GLU A 65 -0.55 11.99 18.79
CA GLU A 65 -0.87 11.83 20.22
C GLU A 65 -0.32 10.51 20.80
N LYS A 66 -0.20 9.45 19.95
CA LYS A 66 0.46 8.20 20.34
C LYS A 66 1.99 8.30 20.35
N GLY A 67 2.55 9.43 19.93
CA GLY A 67 3.98 9.69 20.00
C GLY A 67 4.79 8.97 18.93
N ILE A 68 4.38 9.04 17.65
CA ILE A 68 5.13 8.43 16.56
C ILE A 68 6.43 9.21 16.23
N LYS A 69 7.47 8.51 15.77
CA LYS A 69 8.74 9.09 15.28
C LYS A 69 8.84 9.23 13.77
N GLY A 70 7.93 8.62 13.04
CA GLY A 70 7.83 8.64 11.59
C GLY A 70 6.44 8.27 11.14
N LEU A 71 6.04 8.72 9.97
CA LEU A 71 4.69 8.55 9.43
C LEU A 71 4.73 8.00 8.00
N VAL A 72 3.96 6.94 7.75
CA VAL A 72 3.70 6.40 6.42
C VAL A 72 2.22 6.54 6.09
N VAL A 73 1.92 7.30 5.04
CA VAL A 73 0.59 7.38 4.44
C VAL A 73 0.49 6.26 3.39
N ALA A 74 -0.06 5.11 3.79
CA ALA A 74 -0.11 3.90 2.98
C ALA A 74 -1.27 3.87 1.98
N CYS A 75 -2.17 4.84 2.01
CA CYS A 75 -3.28 5.02 1.07
C CYS A 75 -2.87 5.92 -0.09
N ASN A 76 -2.99 5.44 -1.35
CA ASN A 76 -2.71 6.25 -2.54
C ASN A 76 -3.57 7.52 -2.61
N THR A 77 -4.85 7.40 -2.27
CA THR A 77 -5.80 8.51 -2.27
C THR A 77 -5.45 9.56 -1.22
N ALA A 78 -5.18 9.15 0.01
CA ALA A 78 -4.73 10.03 1.09
C ALA A 78 -3.39 10.69 0.76
N THR A 79 -2.44 9.95 0.19
CA THR A 79 -1.16 10.48 -0.28
C THR A 79 -1.37 11.63 -1.25
N SER A 80 -2.19 11.43 -2.27
CA SER A 80 -2.48 12.45 -3.28
C SER A 80 -3.17 13.68 -2.71
N ALA A 81 -4.02 13.52 -1.70
CA ALA A 81 -4.83 14.60 -1.15
C ALA A 81 -4.12 15.42 -0.06
N ALA A 82 -3.24 14.79 0.74
CA ALA A 82 -2.78 15.36 2.00
C ALA A 82 -1.25 15.43 2.18
N VAL A 83 -0.45 14.58 1.54
CA VAL A 83 0.99 14.44 1.89
C VAL A 83 1.78 15.72 1.69
N SER A 84 1.49 16.52 0.66
CA SER A 84 2.18 17.80 0.45
C SER A 84 1.93 18.78 1.59
N GLU A 85 0.70 18.84 2.11
CA GLU A 85 0.34 19.70 3.22
C GLU A 85 0.85 19.15 4.56
N LEU A 86 0.78 17.84 4.78
CA LEU A 86 1.36 17.21 5.95
C LEU A 86 2.87 17.48 6.08
N ARG A 87 3.62 17.46 4.98
CA ARG A 87 5.05 17.84 4.98
C ARG A 87 5.28 19.29 5.36
N ARG A 88 4.35 20.18 5.03
CA ARG A 88 4.42 21.60 5.40
C ARG A 88 4.12 21.82 6.88
N VAL A 89 3.13 21.06 7.41
CA VAL A 89 2.70 21.17 8.82
C VAL A 89 3.70 20.48 9.76
N TYR A 90 4.27 19.35 9.33
CA TYR A 90 5.21 18.54 10.10
C TYR A 90 6.59 18.42 9.41
N PRO A 91 7.32 19.54 9.22
CA PRO A 91 8.55 19.56 8.40
C PRO A 91 9.67 18.67 8.95
N ASP A 92 9.68 18.44 10.24
CA ASP A 92 10.70 17.62 10.91
C ASP A 92 10.35 16.13 11.00
N MET A 93 9.11 15.75 10.70
CA MET A 93 8.67 14.38 10.74
C MET A 93 9.18 13.60 9.51
N PRO A 94 9.87 12.46 9.67
CA PRO A 94 10.07 11.50 8.59
C PRO A 94 8.71 11.05 8.04
N LEU A 95 8.27 11.60 6.90
CA LEU A 95 6.95 11.37 6.33
C LEU A 95 7.06 10.87 4.89
N VAL A 96 6.47 9.70 4.64
CA VAL A 96 6.43 9.06 3.32
C VAL A 96 4.98 8.78 2.93
N GLY A 97 4.60 9.13 1.72
CA GLY A 97 3.36 8.65 1.10
C GLY A 97 3.66 7.57 0.09
N ILE A 98 2.79 6.58 -0.01
CA ILE A 98 2.90 5.53 -1.03
C ILE A 98 2.75 6.13 -2.44
N GLU A 99 3.56 5.66 -3.37
CA GLU A 99 3.43 5.98 -4.79
C GLU A 99 3.19 4.72 -5.61
N PRO A 100 2.38 4.80 -6.67
CA PRO A 100 2.19 3.67 -7.59
C PRO A 100 3.53 3.21 -8.20
N ALA A 101 3.76 1.90 -8.23
CA ALA A 101 5.02 1.30 -8.67
C ALA A 101 5.18 1.24 -10.21
N ILE A 102 4.62 2.21 -10.95
CA ILE A 102 4.71 2.26 -12.42
C ILE A 102 6.15 2.57 -12.85
N LYS A 103 6.81 3.53 -12.20
CA LYS A 103 8.19 3.88 -12.52
C LYS A 103 9.13 2.67 -12.40
N PRO A 104 9.18 1.93 -11.28
CA PRO A 104 9.99 0.71 -11.19
C PRO A 104 9.65 -0.32 -12.27
N ALA A 105 8.37 -0.50 -12.61
CA ALA A 105 7.96 -1.44 -13.65
C ALA A 105 8.51 -1.05 -15.04
N VAL A 106 8.50 0.24 -15.36
CA VAL A 106 9.08 0.76 -16.60
C VAL A 106 10.60 0.59 -16.61
N GLU A 107 11.26 0.84 -15.47
CA GLU A 107 12.73 0.76 -15.33
C GLU A 107 13.29 -0.68 -15.37
N LEU A 108 12.44 -1.72 -15.24
CA LEU A 108 12.88 -3.10 -15.45
C LEU A 108 13.45 -3.38 -16.83
N ASN A 109 13.20 -2.49 -17.80
CA ASN A 109 13.72 -2.55 -19.16
C ASN A 109 13.61 -3.93 -19.82
N ARG A 110 12.44 -4.56 -19.71
CA ARG A 110 12.08 -5.85 -20.34
C ARG A 110 11.09 -5.59 -21.47
N ASP A 111 11.08 -6.43 -22.48
CA ASP A 111 10.07 -6.37 -23.55
C ASP A 111 8.70 -6.82 -23.03
N GLY A 112 7.63 -6.33 -23.66
CA GLY A 112 6.25 -6.71 -23.36
C GLY A 112 5.45 -5.66 -22.59
N LYS A 113 4.22 -6.04 -22.19
CA LYS A 113 3.23 -5.18 -21.58
C LYS A 113 3.38 -5.08 -20.06
N ILE A 114 3.12 -3.91 -19.52
CA ILE A 114 2.96 -3.70 -18.10
C ILE A 114 1.47 -3.70 -17.79
N LEU A 115 0.98 -4.72 -17.12
CA LEU A 115 -0.40 -4.78 -16.67
C LEU A 115 -0.53 -4.07 -15.33
N ILE A 116 -1.53 -3.18 -15.16
CA ILE A 116 -1.80 -2.52 -13.88
C ILE A 116 -3.16 -2.99 -13.36
N MET A 117 -3.13 -3.83 -12.34
CA MET A 117 -4.35 -4.22 -11.63
C MET A 117 -4.78 -3.08 -10.71
N ALA A 118 -5.99 -2.56 -10.92
CA ALA A 118 -6.53 -1.45 -10.14
C ALA A 118 -8.05 -1.56 -10.00
N THR A 119 -8.63 -0.82 -9.06
CA THR A 119 -10.10 -0.76 -8.97
C THR A 119 -10.67 0.00 -10.16
N PRO A 120 -11.91 -0.30 -10.60
CA PRO A 120 -12.57 0.45 -11.67
C PRO A 120 -12.61 1.96 -11.39
N MET A 121 -12.72 2.34 -10.11
CA MET A 121 -12.71 3.73 -9.67
C MET A 121 -11.34 4.39 -9.86
N THR A 122 -10.26 3.69 -9.49
CA THR A 122 -8.88 4.19 -9.70
C THR A 122 -8.61 4.45 -11.18
N ILE A 123 -9.04 3.54 -12.06
CA ILE A 123 -8.84 3.67 -13.52
C ILE A 123 -9.56 4.89 -14.11
N LYS A 124 -10.72 5.26 -13.55
CA LYS A 124 -11.49 6.44 -13.98
C LYS A 124 -10.92 7.77 -13.49
N GLN A 125 -9.98 7.77 -12.53
CA GLN A 125 -9.41 9.01 -11.99
C GLN A 125 -8.47 9.69 -12.98
N GLU A 126 -8.61 11.01 -13.13
CA GLU A 126 -7.75 11.83 -13.98
C GLU A 126 -6.27 11.70 -13.62
N LYS A 127 -5.95 11.67 -12.31
CA LYS A 127 -4.58 11.50 -11.81
C LYS A 127 -3.94 10.19 -12.28
N PHE A 128 -4.72 9.11 -12.31
CA PHE A 128 -4.25 7.81 -12.81
C PHE A 128 -3.94 7.91 -14.31
N ASN A 129 -4.82 8.51 -15.09
CA ASN A 129 -4.63 8.70 -16.53
C ASN A 129 -3.43 9.62 -16.83
N LEU A 130 -3.21 10.69 -16.07
CA LEU A 130 -2.02 11.54 -16.19
C LEU A 130 -0.74 10.75 -15.90
N LEU A 131 -0.77 9.88 -14.91
CA LEU A 131 0.38 9.02 -14.59
C LEU A 131 0.66 8.01 -15.72
N LEU A 132 -0.36 7.38 -16.30
CA LEU A 132 -0.19 6.50 -17.47
C LEU A 132 0.39 7.26 -18.66
N ASN A 133 -0.14 8.44 -18.96
CA ASN A 133 0.32 9.27 -20.07
C ASN A 133 1.80 9.66 -19.96
N LYS A 134 2.32 9.84 -18.74
CA LYS A 134 3.74 10.13 -18.50
C LYS A 134 4.68 9.04 -19.01
N TYR A 135 4.22 7.80 -19.06
CA TYR A 135 5.03 6.63 -19.39
C TYR A 135 4.63 5.94 -20.71
N LYS A 136 3.57 6.38 -21.40
CA LYS A 136 3.02 5.74 -22.61
C LYS A 136 4.03 5.58 -23.76
N GLU A 137 5.02 6.48 -23.86
CA GLU A 137 6.05 6.41 -24.89
C GLU A 137 7.22 5.47 -24.52
N LYS A 138 7.28 5.05 -23.24
CA LYS A 138 8.36 4.21 -22.72
C LYS A 138 7.95 2.74 -22.55
N ALA A 139 6.67 2.47 -22.43
CA ALA A 139 6.14 1.12 -22.25
C ALA A 139 4.67 1.05 -22.65
N GLU A 140 4.23 -0.11 -23.14
CA GLU A 140 2.83 -0.42 -23.31
C GLU A 140 2.24 -0.76 -21.92
N ILE A 141 1.38 0.12 -21.42
CA ILE A 141 0.77 -0.01 -20.08
C ILE A 141 -0.72 -0.26 -20.23
N VAL A 142 -1.20 -1.37 -19.69
CA VAL A 142 -2.58 -1.82 -19.81
C VAL A 142 -3.24 -1.88 -18.42
N PRO A 143 -4.23 -1.01 -18.13
CA PRO A 143 -5.01 -1.09 -16.91
C PRO A 143 -5.97 -2.29 -16.93
N ILE A 144 -6.01 -3.05 -15.84
CA ILE A 144 -6.94 -4.16 -15.63
C ILE A 144 -7.89 -3.80 -14.48
N PRO A 145 -9.20 -3.63 -14.78
CA PRO A 145 -10.19 -3.37 -13.73
C PRO A 145 -10.49 -4.65 -12.93
N CYS A 146 -10.16 -4.63 -11.64
CA CYS A 146 -10.33 -5.75 -10.73
C CYS A 146 -11.48 -5.48 -9.72
N ALA A 147 -12.71 -5.32 -10.25
CA ALA A 147 -13.90 -5.23 -9.40
C ALA A 147 -14.13 -6.54 -8.63
N GLY A 148 -14.37 -6.47 -7.32
CA GLY A 148 -14.58 -7.66 -6.47
C GLY A 148 -13.29 -8.19 -5.80
N LEU A 149 -12.09 -7.85 -6.30
CA LEU A 149 -10.85 -8.37 -5.70
C LEU A 149 -10.59 -7.82 -4.28
N MET A 150 -10.99 -6.59 -4.02
CA MET A 150 -10.88 -6.00 -2.68
C MET A 150 -11.75 -6.76 -1.69
N GLU A 151 -12.96 -7.10 -2.08
CA GLU A 151 -13.95 -7.82 -1.28
C GLU A 151 -13.45 -9.21 -0.89
N PHE A 152 -12.86 -9.97 -1.81
CA PHE A 152 -12.18 -11.24 -1.47
C PHE A 152 -11.18 -11.05 -0.31
N ILE A 153 -10.36 -10.03 -0.39
CA ILE A 153 -9.31 -9.78 0.61
C ILE A 153 -9.91 -9.33 1.95
N GLU A 154 -10.93 -8.49 1.94
CA GLU A 154 -11.63 -8.01 3.14
C GLU A 154 -12.47 -9.12 3.80
N ASP A 155 -12.88 -10.13 3.05
CA ASP A 155 -13.47 -11.36 3.58
C ASP A 155 -12.41 -12.39 4.02
N GLY A 156 -11.12 -12.04 3.87
CA GLY A 156 -10.00 -12.89 4.27
C GLY A 156 -9.75 -14.06 3.33
N VAL A 157 -10.26 -14.02 2.10
CA VAL A 157 -10.01 -15.00 1.03
C VAL A 157 -8.75 -14.58 0.26
N LEU A 158 -7.61 -15.14 0.63
CA LEU A 158 -6.30 -14.80 0.07
C LEU A 158 -5.76 -15.87 -0.88
N SER A 159 -6.43 -17.02 -0.96
CA SER A 159 -6.10 -18.16 -1.83
C SER A 159 -7.35 -19.04 -2.01
N GLY A 160 -7.28 -20.00 -2.91
CA GLY A 160 -8.34 -20.97 -3.15
C GLY A 160 -9.00 -20.79 -4.50
N LYS A 161 -9.85 -21.78 -4.84
CA LYS A 161 -10.37 -21.97 -6.18
C LYS A 161 -11.14 -20.76 -6.73
N GLU A 162 -12.00 -20.15 -5.93
CA GLU A 162 -12.82 -19.00 -6.37
C GLU A 162 -11.94 -17.79 -6.73
N LEU A 163 -10.93 -17.50 -5.91
CA LEU A 163 -9.99 -16.42 -6.18
C LEU A 163 -9.10 -16.73 -7.40
N GLU A 164 -8.66 -17.99 -7.55
CA GLU A 164 -7.86 -18.43 -8.69
C GLU A 164 -8.67 -18.28 -9.98
N GLU A 165 -9.93 -18.78 -10.02
CA GLU A 165 -10.83 -18.63 -11.17
C GLU A 165 -11.09 -17.16 -11.53
N TYR A 166 -11.33 -16.32 -10.54
CA TYR A 166 -11.48 -14.87 -10.75
C TYR A 166 -10.22 -14.25 -11.39
N LEU A 167 -9.04 -14.54 -10.85
CA LEU A 167 -7.79 -13.98 -11.35
C LEU A 167 -7.43 -14.54 -12.73
N GLU A 168 -7.68 -15.83 -12.98
CA GLU A 168 -7.50 -16.45 -14.30
C GLU A 168 -8.39 -15.79 -15.35
N GLU A 169 -9.67 -15.52 -15.05
CA GLU A 169 -10.58 -14.80 -15.95
C GLU A 169 -9.97 -13.44 -16.37
N LYS A 170 -9.46 -12.66 -15.40
CA LYS A 170 -8.89 -11.34 -15.67
C LYS A 170 -7.58 -11.39 -16.46
N LEU A 171 -6.74 -12.38 -16.21
CA LEU A 171 -5.40 -12.49 -16.78
C LEU A 171 -5.37 -13.30 -18.09
N SER A 172 -6.36 -14.19 -18.33
CA SER A 172 -6.46 -15.01 -19.56
C SER A 172 -6.63 -14.20 -20.84
N LEU A 173 -7.05 -12.94 -20.72
CA LEU A 173 -7.17 -12.01 -21.85
C LEU A 173 -5.80 -11.60 -22.44
N TYR A 174 -4.71 -11.94 -21.77
CA TYR A 174 -3.35 -11.56 -22.14
C TYR A 174 -2.48 -12.80 -22.29
N ASN A 175 -1.70 -12.86 -23.38
CA ASN A 175 -0.69 -13.90 -23.52
C ASN A 175 0.40 -13.69 -22.46
N LYS A 176 0.70 -14.72 -21.69
CA LYS A 176 1.68 -14.65 -20.58
C LYS A 176 3.08 -14.28 -21.06
N ASP A 177 3.44 -14.72 -22.26
CA ASP A 177 4.75 -14.41 -22.87
C ASP A 177 4.89 -12.93 -23.26
N ASP A 178 3.77 -12.23 -23.43
CA ASP A 178 3.73 -10.80 -23.72
C ASP A 178 3.69 -9.92 -22.45
N ILE A 179 3.56 -10.54 -21.27
CA ILE A 179 3.50 -9.81 -19.99
C ILE A 179 4.92 -9.61 -19.44
N ARG A 180 5.36 -8.37 -19.42
CA ARG A 180 6.62 -7.95 -18.79
C ARG A 180 6.56 -7.91 -17.27
N SER A 181 5.51 -7.29 -16.77
CA SER A 181 5.27 -7.15 -15.32
C SER A 181 3.81 -6.85 -15.02
N ILE A 182 3.42 -7.14 -13.77
CA ILE A 182 2.14 -6.76 -13.20
C ILE A 182 2.40 -5.77 -12.07
N VAL A 183 1.76 -4.61 -12.14
CA VAL A 183 1.76 -3.61 -11.06
C VAL A 183 0.48 -3.77 -10.26
N LEU A 184 0.61 -3.97 -8.96
CA LEU A 184 -0.50 -4.01 -8.02
C LEU A 184 -0.82 -2.56 -7.60
N GLY A 185 -1.78 -1.96 -8.29
CA GLY A 185 -2.13 -0.54 -8.17
C GLY A 185 -3.06 -0.19 -7.00
N PHE A 186 -3.33 -1.14 -6.11
CA PHE A 186 -4.16 -0.96 -4.93
C PHE A 186 -3.55 -1.68 -3.71
N THR A 187 -3.62 -1.07 -2.54
CA THR A 187 -2.92 -1.54 -1.32
C THR A 187 -3.36 -2.91 -0.80
N HIS A 188 -4.55 -3.36 -1.18
CA HIS A 188 -5.04 -4.70 -0.85
C HIS A 188 -4.39 -5.81 -1.70
N TYR A 189 -4.10 -5.54 -2.96
CA TYR A 189 -3.70 -6.58 -3.91
C TYR A 189 -2.39 -7.32 -3.60
N PRO A 190 -1.41 -6.75 -2.89
CA PRO A 190 -0.23 -7.49 -2.45
C PRO A 190 -0.53 -8.73 -1.58
N PHE A 191 -1.70 -8.81 -0.95
CA PHE A 191 -2.09 -9.99 -0.17
C PHE A 191 -2.42 -11.23 -1.01
N VAL A 192 -2.70 -11.06 -2.30
CA VAL A 192 -2.96 -12.14 -3.25
C VAL A 192 -1.85 -12.30 -4.30
N LYS A 193 -0.69 -11.68 -4.05
CA LYS A 193 0.47 -11.68 -4.95
C LYS A 193 0.92 -13.10 -5.31
N ASP A 194 0.93 -14.02 -4.35
CA ASP A 194 1.36 -15.40 -4.57
C ASP A 194 0.39 -16.17 -5.46
N THR A 195 -0.92 -15.91 -5.33
CA THR A 195 -1.94 -16.50 -6.21
C THR A 195 -1.78 -15.96 -7.63
N ILE A 196 -1.53 -14.65 -7.79
CA ILE A 196 -1.23 -14.07 -9.11
C ILE A 196 0.03 -14.69 -9.70
N ALA A 197 1.11 -14.84 -8.90
CA ALA A 197 2.38 -15.43 -9.35
C ALA A 197 2.22 -16.88 -9.85
N LYS A 198 1.38 -17.70 -9.20
CA LYS A 198 1.07 -19.06 -9.65
C LYS A 198 0.41 -19.05 -11.04
N ILE A 199 -0.48 -18.09 -11.31
CA ILE A 199 -1.23 -18.00 -12.56
C ILE A 199 -0.33 -17.55 -13.71
N VAL A 200 0.48 -16.50 -13.51
CA VAL A 200 1.28 -15.89 -14.59
C VAL A 200 2.67 -16.52 -14.76
N GLY A 201 3.15 -17.22 -13.75
CA GLY A 201 4.46 -17.86 -13.76
C GLY A 201 5.59 -16.94 -13.27
N SER A 202 6.76 -17.56 -13.03
CA SER A 202 7.93 -16.92 -12.41
C SER A 202 8.63 -15.88 -13.28
N ASN A 203 8.37 -15.86 -14.59
CA ASN A 203 8.99 -14.92 -15.52
C ASN A 203 8.37 -13.51 -15.46
N VAL A 204 7.16 -13.38 -14.92
CA VAL A 204 6.45 -12.11 -14.79
C VAL A 204 6.78 -11.47 -13.44
N ALA A 205 7.35 -10.28 -13.47
CA ALA A 205 7.62 -9.52 -12.24
C ALA A 205 6.31 -8.92 -11.68
N ILE A 206 6.00 -9.19 -10.41
CA ILE A 206 4.84 -8.59 -9.74
C ILE A 206 5.35 -7.54 -8.76
N ILE A 207 4.95 -6.29 -8.96
CA ILE A 207 5.51 -5.12 -8.29
C ILE A 207 4.39 -4.33 -7.63
N ASP A 208 4.65 -3.85 -6.43
CA ASP A 208 3.79 -2.95 -5.68
C ASP A 208 4.59 -1.79 -5.06
N GLY A 209 3.90 -0.81 -4.48
CA GLY A 209 4.52 0.36 -3.87
C GLY A 209 5.07 0.14 -2.47
N GLY A 210 4.81 -1.02 -1.85
CA GLY A 210 5.11 -1.27 -0.43
C GLY A 210 6.59 -1.28 -0.13
N GLU A 211 7.37 -2.06 -0.90
CA GLU A 211 8.81 -2.19 -0.68
C GLU A 211 9.54 -0.85 -0.83
N GLY A 212 9.21 -0.08 -1.89
CA GLY A 212 9.79 1.26 -2.10
C GLY A 212 9.45 2.22 -0.97
N THR A 213 8.22 2.20 -0.48
CA THR A 213 7.75 3.01 0.65
C THR A 213 8.49 2.62 1.95
N ALA A 214 8.65 1.33 2.20
CA ALA A 214 9.37 0.82 3.37
C ALA A 214 10.85 1.22 3.36
N ARG A 215 11.53 1.12 2.22
CA ARG A 215 12.92 1.57 2.07
C ARG A 215 13.06 3.07 2.29
N GLU A 216 12.11 3.87 1.79
CA GLU A 216 12.17 5.33 1.91
C GLU A 216 11.93 5.79 3.34
N ILE A 217 10.99 5.22 4.10
CA ILE A 217 10.83 5.57 5.52
C ILE A 217 12.06 5.17 6.33
N ARG A 218 12.65 3.99 6.06
CA ARG A 218 13.89 3.57 6.69
C ARG A 218 15.05 4.55 6.43
N ARG A 219 15.20 5.00 5.17
CA ARG A 219 16.21 5.98 4.78
C ARG A 219 16.03 7.29 5.55
N ARG A 220 14.80 7.82 5.64
CA ARG A 220 14.51 9.08 6.35
C ARG A 220 14.74 8.97 7.86
N LEU A 221 14.37 7.84 8.47
CA LEU A 221 14.64 7.59 9.88
C LEU A 221 16.15 7.52 10.15
N LYS A 222 16.90 6.84 9.27
CA LYS A 222 18.36 6.77 9.36
C LYS A 222 19.03 8.14 9.27
N GLU A 223 18.60 8.99 8.33
CA GLU A 223 19.14 10.35 8.16
C GLU A 223 18.92 11.25 9.38
N LYS A 224 17.89 11.00 10.16
CA LYS A 224 17.57 11.73 11.40
C LYS A 224 18.07 11.03 12.66
N ASP A 225 18.83 9.95 12.54
CA ASP A 225 19.30 9.11 13.67
C ASP A 225 18.14 8.62 14.57
N LEU A 226 17.04 8.19 13.94
CA LEU A 226 15.81 7.74 14.63
C LEU A 226 15.58 6.23 14.54
N LEU A 227 16.43 5.45 13.86
CA LEU A 227 16.32 3.99 13.89
C LEU A 227 16.59 3.47 15.29
N THR A 228 15.81 2.47 15.73
CA THR A 228 16.01 1.84 17.04
C THR A 228 17.34 1.08 17.09
N ASP A 229 17.95 1.09 18.26
CA ASP A 229 19.17 0.31 18.56
C ASP A 229 18.81 -1.03 19.25
N ARG A 230 17.51 -1.36 19.41
CA ARG A 230 17.06 -2.60 20.06
C ARG A 230 17.41 -3.83 19.24
N ALA A 231 17.72 -4.93 19.93
CA ALA A 231 17.93 -6.24 19.34
C ALA A 231 16.64 -7.07 19.25
N GLU A 232 15.67 -6.80 20.13
CA GLU A 232 14.42 -7.55 20.20
C GLU A 232 13.45 -7.09 19.11
N THR A 233 12.57 -8.00 18.69
CA THR A 233 11.47 -7.70 17.79
C THR A 233 10.54 -6.63 18.38
N GLY A 234 10.19 -5.66 17.56
CA GLY A 234 9.30 -4.58 17.96
C GLY A 234 7.84 -5.01 18.13
N SER A 235 7.05 -4.14 18.75
CA SER A 235 5.61 -4.33 18.93
C SER A 235 4.81 -3.82 17.74
N ILE A 236 3.63 -4.42 17.53
CA ILE A 236 2.64 -3.97 16.54
C ILE A 236 1.34 -3.67 17.27
N THR A 237 0.84 -2.45 17.10
CA THR A 237 -0.47 -2.03 17.62
C THR A 237 -1.36 -1.63 16.45
N ILE A 238 -2.58 -2.19 16.38
CA ILE A 238 -3.52 -1.94 15.30
C ILE A 238 -4.76 -1.24 15.87
N TYR A 239 -5.12 -0.13 15.26
CA TYR A 239 -6.36 0.61 15.46
C TYR A 239 -7.18 0.61 14.19
N ASN A 240 -8.51 0.61 14.34
CA ASN A 240 -9.43 0.76 13.23
C ASN A 240 -10.62 1.63 13.66
N SER A 241 -11.07 2.55 12.80
CA SER A 241 -12.16 3.48 13.13
C SER A 241 -13.54 2.82 13.26
N LEU A 242 -13.74 1.59 12.75
CA LEU A 242 -14.96 0.82 12.99
C LEU A 242 -15.04 0.26 14.41
N ASP A 243 -13.89 0.09 15.08
CA ASP A 243 -13.81 -0.51 16.44
C ASP A 243 -14.52 -1.89 16.54
N GLU A 244 -14.45 -2.67 15.45
CA GLU A 244 -15.02 -4.00 15.35
C GLU A 244 -13.94 -5.08 15.49
N GLN A 245 -14.15 -6.07 16.36
CA GLN A 245 -13.20 -7.16 16.56
C GLN A 245 -12.90 -7.92 15.27
N ARG A 246 -13.88 -8.14 14.39
CA ARG A 246 -13.70 -8.76 13.08
C ARG A 246 -12.62 -8.08 12.26
N VAL A 247 -12.59 -6.73 12.23
CA VAL A 247 -11.62 -5.97 11.44
C VAL A 247 -10.23 -6.05 12.05
N ILE A 248 -10.13 -6.09 13.38
CA ILE A 248 -8.86 -6.30 14.06
C ILE A 248 -8.32 -7.72 13.79
N ASP A 249 -9.18 -8.74 13.87
CA ASP A 249 -8.80 -10.13 13.58
C ASP A 249 -8.34 -10.31 12.13
N LEU A 250 -9.06 -9.70 11.17
CA LEU A 250 -8.65 -9.65 9.78
C LEU A 250 -7.28 -8.96 9.63
N SER A 251 -7.08 -7.83 10.30
CA SER A 251 -5.82 -7.08 10.26
C SER A 251 -4.66 -7.92 10.77
N LEU A 252 -4.86 -8.66 11.87
CA LEU A 252 -3.86 -9.60 12.41
C LEU A 252 -3.59 -10.77 11.45
N LYS A 253 -4.61 -11.29 10.78
CA LYS A 253 -4.46 -12.30 9.74
C LYS A 253 -3.62 -11.78 8.57
N LEU A 254 -3.93 -10.58 8.07
CA LEU A 254 -3.25 -9.97 6.93
C LEU A 254 -1.77 -9.65 7.22
N ILE A 255 -1.46 -9.15 8.42
CA ILE A 255 -0.06 -8.82 8.77
C ILE A 255 0.80 -10.08 8.94
N ASN A 256 0.22 -11.19 9.38
CA ASN A 256 0.90 -12.47 9.57
C ASN A 256 0.83 -13.39 8.32
N HIS A 257 0.14 -12.98 7.27
CA HIS A 257 0.05 -13.75 6.03
C HIS A 257 1.42 -13.79 5.34
N LYS A 258 1.89 -15.03 5.06
CA LYS A 258 3.21 -15.29 4.44
C LYS A 258 3.11 -15.24 2.93
#